data_c39fac37e2439feb404a1f8a01e3b913
#
_entry.id   c39fac37e2439feb404a1f8a01e3b913
#
_cell.length_a   1.000
_cell.length_b   1.000
_cell.length_c   1.000
_cell.angle_alpha   90.00
_cell.angle_beta   90.00
_cell.angle_gamma   90.00
#
_symmetry.space_group_name_H-M   'P 1'
#
loop_
_entity.id
_entity.type
_entity.pdbx_description
1 polymer ?
#
loop_
_entity_poly.entity_id
_entity_poly.type
_entity_poly.pdbx_seq_one_letter_code
_entity_poly.pdbx_strand_id
1 'polypeptide(L)'
;MIEMNVGIIGGSDGLGKTLIYYFRDEFDVYITGRDHNKGRAVAEELNVNYIESNAGLANISDMLIVSVPIQHTCDVIREVAPFMKEGSVMVDVTSVKEGPSKTMAEVLPDTIEYIPTHPIFGPRTTELDNQVIVLTPGRKGRWYDKVYRYLEGKNMRVIETTAEKHDFMMSIVQVLTHFSFISTASAIEKLKVDLSETEDYESPIYNLMIDMIARIVSQNPYLTYNIQSMNSNGPKVRNTFAEAVIELRDAINDKDDEKFMDIAINATKHMGDIKNALGRSDKAISALNHEYGVLYESLGKEVGLKHIYSGKIHTGILESVDGKTAVLRNGTKTKKLRIANIRILHESELYQWKVDNWDKKRESISCVFSKNVHVETIEKTAMKIDNIIDIRLTDAYNGPQIDADSISLTFEVTALSKDDIENVKRLFTGFGGTIR
;
A
#
# COMPACT_ATOMS: atom_id res chain seq x y z
N MET A 1 1.95 -3.83 25.96
CA MET A 1 1.12 -2.75 25.37
C MET A 1 1.25 -1.53 26.24
N ILE A 2 1.35 -0.36 25.65
CA ILE A 2 1.27 0.89 26.41
C ILE A 2 -0.22 1.04 26.72
N GLU A 3 -0.60 1.11 28.01
CA GLU A 3 -1.99 1.40 28.40
C GLU A 3 -2.34 2.84 27.95
N MET A 4 -2.85 2.96 26.73
CA MET A 4 -3.24 4.23 26.13
C MET A 4 -4.49 4.03 25.27
N ASN A 5 -5.55 4.74 25.61
CA ASN A 5 -6.80 4.71 24.88
C ASN A 5 -6.74 5.66 23.67
N VAL A 6 -6.78 5.12 22.47
CA VAL A 6 -6.88 5.89 21.22
C VAL A 6 -8.33 5.86 20.73
N GLY A 7 -9.00 7.00 20.77
CA GLY A 7 -10.35 7.17 20.26
C GLY A 7 -10.36 7.69 18.82
N ILE A 8 -11.13 7.06 17.93
CA ILE A 8 -11.27 7.49 16.52
C ILE A 8 -12.73 7.81 16.23
N ILE A 9 -13.06 9.09 16.12
CA ILE A 9 -14.38 9.53 15.63
C ILE A 9 -14.40 9.40 14.10
N GLY A 10 -15.38 8.66 13.56
CA GLY A 10 -15.42 8.31 12.13
C GLY A 10 -14.60 7.06 11.78
N GLY A 11 -14.33 6.18 12.76
CA GLY A 11 -13.56 4.95 12.60
C GLY A 11 -14.23 3.85 11.77
N SER A 12 -15.50 4.04 11.37
CA SER A 12 -16.25 3.03 10.62
C SER A 12 -16.01 3.04 9.10
N ASP A 13 -15.26 4.02 8.56
CA ASP A 13 -15.05 4.16 7.11
C ASP A 13 -13.77 4.94 6.77
N GLY A 14 -13.40 4.88 5.48
CA GLY A 14 -12.35 5.72 4.90
C GLY A 14 -11.03 5.67 5.68
N LEU A 15 -10.40 6.83 5.86
CA LEU A 15 -9.13 6.94 6.57
C LEU A 15 -9.24 6.52 8.04
N GLY A 16 -10.37 6.83 8.71
CA GLY A 16 -10.61 6.42 10.10
C GLY A 16 -10.52 4.90 10.28
N LYS A 17 -11.13 4.11 9.38
CA LYS A 17 -11.01 2.64 9.38
C LYS A 17 -9.56 2.20 9.11
N THR A 18 -8.86 2.88 8.22
CA THR A 18 -7.45 2.58 7.91
C THR A 18 -6.54 2.81 9.12
N LEU A 19 -6.77 3.87 9.88
CA LEU A 19 -5.99 4.17 11.10
C LEU A 19 -6.10 3.05 12.16
N ILE A 20 -7.22 2.32 12.22
CA ILE A 20 -7.37 1.19 13.14
C ILE A 20 -6.28 0.13 12.88
N TYR A 21 -5.99 -0.21 11.61
CA TYR A 21 -4.96 -1.19 11.26
C TYR A 21 -3.56 -0.79 11.74
N TYR A 22 -3.29 0.52 11.85
CA TYR A 22 -1.99 1.00 12.32
C TYR A 22 -1.86 1.04 13.84
N PHE A 23 -2.99 1.13 14.57
CA PHE A 23 -2.98 1.35 16.01
C PHE A 23 -3.37 0.13 16.85
N ARG A 24 -4.21 -0.77 16.35
CA ARG A 24 -4.85 -1.86 17.12
C ARG A 24 -3.88 -2.85 17.76
N ASP A 25 -2.70 -3.05 17.17
CA ASP A 25 -1.72 -4.01 17.69
C ASP A 25 -0.84 -3.40 18.80
N GLU A 26 -0.88 -2.08 18.97
CA GLU A 26 -0.02 -1.34 19.91
C GLU A 26 -0.82 -0.63 21.02
N PHE A 27 -2.08 -0.25 20.78
CA PHE A 27 -2.92 0.55 21.66
C PHE A 27 -4.31 -0.03 21.85
N ASP A 28 -4.99 0.42 22.91
CA ASP A 28 -6.41 0.13 23.11
C ASP A 28 -7.24 1.08 22.23
N VAL A 29 -7.74 0.57 21.11
CA VAL A 29 -8.47 1.37 20.13
C VAL A 29 -9.97 1.33 20.38
N TYR A 30 -10.57 2.50 20.40
CA TYR A 30 -12.00 2.74 20.54
C TYR A 30 -12.50 3.53 19.33
N ILE A 31 -13.61 3.15 18.73
CA ILE A 31 -14.16 3.84 17.58
C ILE A 31 -15.62 4.27 17.79
N THR A 32 -16.02 5.32 17.09
CA THR A 32 -17.43 5.69 16.92
C THR A 32 -17.72 6.13 15.48
N GLY A 33 -19.00 6.18 15.12
CA GLY A 33 -19.45 6.63 13.80
C GLY A 33 -20.96 6.83 13.77
N ARG A 34 -21.46 7.59 12.81
CA ARG A 34 -22.89 7.92 12.67
C ARG A 34 -23.79 6.71 12.41
N ASP A 35 -23.29 5.73 11.69
CA ASP A 35 -23.97 4.46 11.48
C ASP A 35 -23.47 3.45 12.54
N HIS A 36 -24.26 3.30 13.61
CA HIS A 36 -23.93 2.44 14.73
C HIS A 36 -23.80 0.96 14.33
N ASN A 37 -24.62 0.48 13.39
CA ASN A 37 -24.57 -0.91 12.93
C ASN A 37 -23.26 -1.17 12.17
N LYS A 38 -22.90 -0.29 11.25
CA LYS A 38 -21.63 -0.33 10.54
C LYS A 38 -20.44 -0.21 11.50
N GLY A 39 -20.53 0.69 12.49
CA GLY A 39 -19.49 0.91 13.48
C GLY A 39 -19.23 -0.35 14.33
N ARG A 40 -20.28 -1.00 14.85
CA ARG A 40 -20.16 -2.26 15.61
C ARG A 40 -19.59 -3.40 14.75
N ALA A 41 -20.05 -3.53 13.50
CA ALA A 41 -19.53 -4.55 12.59
C ALA A 41 -18.03 -4.37 12.30
N VAL A 42 -17.57 -3.12 12.11
CA VAL A 42 -16.14 -2.82 11.91
C VAL A 42 -15.34 -3.08 13.18
N ALA A 43 -15.87 -2.74 14.36
CA ALA A 43 -15.21 -2.99 15.62
C ALA A 43 -15.03 -4.50 15.87
N GLU A 44 -16.04 -5.32 15.57
CA GLU A 44 -15.98 -6.78 15.65
C GLU A 44 -14.99 -7.35 14.62
N GLU A 45 -15.07 -6.91 13.34
CA GLU A 45 -14.15 -7.33 12.26
C GLU A 45 -12.69 -7.09 12.62
N LEU A 46 -12.39 -5.94 13.24
CA LEU A 46 -11.02 -5.50 13.51
C LEU A 46 -10.57 -5.76 14.97
N ASN A 47 -11.42 -6.37 15.76
CA ASN A 47 -11.18 -6.66 17.18
C ASN A 47 -10.79 -5.41 17.99
N VAL A 48 -11.62 -4.34 17.89
CA VAL A 48 -11.48 -3.08 18.63
C VAL A 48 -12.80 -2.74 19.34
N ASN A 49 -12.79 -1.70 20.20
CA ASN A 49 -13.95 -1.33 20.98
C ASN A 49 -14.84 -0.34 20.25
N TYR A 50 -16.15 -0.44 20.42
CA TYR A 50 -17.13 0.51 19.88
C TYR A 50 -17.81 1.31 20.99
N ILE A 51 -17.88 2.64 20.83
CA ILE A 51 -18.59 3.56 21.70
C ILE A 51 -19.69 4.26 20.91
N GLU A 52 -20.89 4.37 21.47
CA GLU A 52 -22.05 4.89 20.73
C GLU A 52 -22.06 6.40 20.52
N SER A 53 -21.37 7.18 21.37
CA SER A 53 -21.37 8.64 21.28
C SER A 53 -19.98 9.23 21.18
N ASN A 54 -19.85 10.33 20.44
CA ASN A 54 -18.60 11.08 20.32
C ASN A 54 -18.14 11.60 21.71
N ALA A 55 -19.07 12.10 22.52
CA ALA A 55 -18.79 12.59 23.88
C ALA A 55 -18.28 11.48 24.81
N GLY A 56 -18.90 10.29 24.77
CA GLY A 56 -18.44 9.14 25.53
C GLY A 56 -17.04 8.69 25.13
N LEU A 57 -16.75 8.71 23.80
CA LEU A 57 -15.42 8.39 23.29
C LEU A 57 -14.39 9.43 23.74
N ALA A 58 -14.72 10.72 23.66
CA ALA A 58 -13.82 11.80 24.10
C ALA A 58 -13.44 11.68 25.58
N ASN A 59 -14.39 11.30 26.44
CA ASN A 59 -14.19 11.18 27.88
C ASN A 59 -13.20 10.07 28.29
N ILE A 60 -13.07 9.03 27.51
CA ILE A 60 -12.18 7.89 27.81
C ILE A 60 -10.83 7.96 27.09
N SER A 61 -10.71 8.80 26.07
CA SER A 61 -9.54 8.82 25.16
C SER A 61 -8.39 9.62 25.77
N ASP A 62 -7.19 9.04 25.76
CA ASP A 62 -5.94 9.75 25.99
C ASP A 62 -5.50 10.52 24.73
N MET A 63 -5.76 9.93 23.56
CA MET A 63 -5.64 10.56 22.25
C MET A 63 -6.97 10.43 21.51
N LEU A 64 -7.57 11.55 21.12
CA LEU A 64 -8.80 11.59 20.33
C LEU A 64 -8.48 12.04 18.91
N ILE A 65 -8.79 11.17 17.92
CA ILE A 65 -8.59 11.45 16.50
C ILE A 65 -9.93 11.73 15.85
N VAL A 66 -10.08 12.91 15.26
CA VAL A 66 -11.27 13.33 14.51
C VAL A 66 -11.04 13.01 13.03
N SER A 67 -11.71 11.95 12.53
CA SER A 67 -11.63 11.47 11.15
C SER A 67 -13.02 11.46 10.48
N VAL A 68 -13.64 12.62 10.47
CA VAL A 68 -14.96 12.83 9.84
C VAL A 68 -14.82 13.61 8.53
N PRO A 69 -15.86 13.65 7.66
CA PRO A 69 -15.83 14.49 6.47
C PRO A 69 -15.53 15.95 6.82
N ILE A 70 -14.71 16.61 5.99
CA ILE A 70 -14.11 17.94 6.23
C ILE A 70 -15.13 18.97 6.75
N GLN A 71 -16.32 19.02 6.11
CA GLN A 71 -17.39 19.98 6.46
C GLN A 71 -17.96 19.80 7.88
N HIS A 72 -17.75 18.65 8.52
CA HIS A 72 -18.25 18.35 9.86
C HIS A 72 -17.16 18.43 10.93
N THR A 73 -15.90 18.57 10.53
CA THR A 73 -14.75 18.51 11.47
C THR A 73 -14.85 19.54 12.56
N CYS A 74 -15.09 20.81 12.22
CA CYS A 74 -15.17 21.88 13.21
C CYS A 74 -16.36 21.71 14.17
N ASP A 75 -17.50 21.20 13.68
CA ASP A 75 -18.67 20.98 14.53
C ASP A 75 -18.44 19.82 15.50
N VAL A 76 -17.83 18.73 15.03
CA VAL A 76 -17.44 17.61 15.91
C VAL A 76 -16.40 18.03 16.94
N ILE A 77 -15.41 18.86 16.58
CA ILE A 77 -14.45 19.41 17.54
C ILE A 77 -15.17 20.20 18.64
N ARG A 78 -16.12 21.07 18.30
CA ARG A 78 -16.92 21.84 19.28
C ARG A 78 -17.77 20.93 20.16
N GLU A 79 -18.38 19.90 19.57
CA GLU A 79 -19.21 18.92 20.27
C GLU A 79 -18.42 18.22 21.36
N VAL A 80 -17.21 17.75 21.07
CA VAL A 80 -16.46 16.86 21.95
C VAL A 80 -15.50 17.58 22.92
N ALA A 81 -15.13 18.81 22.62
CA ALA A 81 -14.18 19.58 23.44
C ALA A 81 -14.53 19.64 24.95
N PRO A 82 -15.81 19.82 25.36
CA PRO A 82 -16.18 19.84 26.78
C PRO A 82 -16.04 18.50 27.49
N PHE A 83 -15.92 17.41 26.76
CA PHE A 83 -15.87 16.04 27.28
C PHE A 83 -14.46 15.44 27.25
N MET A 84 -13.48 16.18 26.74
CA MET A 84 -12.10 15.72 26.68
C MET A 84 -11.51 15.47 28.05
N LYS A 85 -10.80 14.37 28.19
CA LYS A 85 -10.08 13.99 29.42
C LYS A 85 -8.93 14.97 29.65
N GLU A 86 -8.78 15.47 30.89
CA GLU A 86 -7.67 16.34 31.25
C GLU A 86 -6.30 15.73 30.94
N GLY A 87 -5.42 16.51 30.35
CA GLY A 87 -4.08 16.08 29.92
C GLY A 87 -4.07 15.16 28.71
N SER A 88 -5.18 15.01 27.98
CA SER A 88 -5.27 14.29 26.70
C SER A 88 -4.83 15.18 25.51
N VAL A 89 -4.87 14.59 24.31
CA VAL A 89 -4.56 15.29 23.06
C VAL A 89 -5.67 15.09 22.03
N MET A 90 -6.02 16.18 21.33
CA MET A 90 -6.88 16.12 20.15
C MET A 90 -6.05 16.20 18.87
N VAL A 91 -6.37 15.31 17.93
CA VAL A 91 -5.77 15.23 16.59
C VAL A 91 -6.90 15.21 15.58
N ASP A 92 -6.77 15.86 14.44
CA ASP A 92 -7.62 15.64 13.27
C ASP A 92 -6.78 15.15 12.08
N VAL A 93 -7.43 14.59 11.07
CA VAL A 93 -6.74 14.04 9.87
C VAL A 93 -7.32 14.60 8.58
N THR A 94 -7.94 15.77 8.62
CA THR A 94 -8.56 16.41 7.47
C THR A 94 -7.55 17.06 6.52
N SER A 95 -7.99 17.32 5.29
CA SER A 95 -7.13 17.91 4.25
C SER A 95 -6.98 19.43 4.33
N VAL A 96 -7.69 20.11 5.22
CA VAL A 96 -7.56 21.56 5.51
C VAL A 96 -7.23 21.76 6.96
N LYS A 97 -6.40 22.76 7.29
CA LYS A 97 -5.89 22.96 8.66
C LYS A 97 -6.31 24.26 9.30
N GLU A 98 -6.53 25.34 8.54
CA GLU A 98 -6.89 26.64 9.15
C GLU A 98 -8.15 26.55 10.02
N GLY A 99 -9.23 25.95 9.47
CA GLY A 99 -10.49 25.81 10.19
C GLY A 99 -10.39 24.97 11.47
N PRO A 100 -9.93 23.69 11.38
CA PRO A 100 -9.76 22.82 12.53
C PRO A 100 -8.82 23.41 13.60
N SER A 101 -7.66 23.95 13.21
CA SER A 101 -6.69 24.54 14.14
C SER A 101 -7.29 25.72 14.91
N LYS A 102 -7.97 26.62 14.21
CA LYS A 102 -8.67 27.76 14.81
C LYS A 102 -9.75 27.30 15.79
N THR A 103 -10.57 26.33 15.36
CA THR A 103 -11.64 25.79 16.22
C THR A 103 -11.08 25.14 17.47
N MET A 104 -10.03 24.32 17.35
CA MET A 104 -9.38 23.70 18.51
C MET A 104 -8.81 24.75 19.47
N ALA A 105 -8.18 25.81 18.94
CA ALA A 105 -7.66 26.90 19.74
C ALA A 105 -8.75 27.67 20.55
N GLU A 106 -9.94 27.80 19.94
CA GLU A 106 -11.08 28.53 20.54
C GLU A 106 -11.80 27.73 21.63
N VAL A 107 -11.93 26.38 21.45
CA VAL A 107 -12.84 25.61 22.30
C VAL A 107 -12.16 24.65 23.26
N LEU A 108 -10.88 24.30 23.07
CA LEU A 108 -10.19 23.35 23.92
C LEU A 108 -9.66 24.00 25.21
N PRO A 109 -9.94 23.38 26.36
CA PRO A 109 -9.32 23.82 27.65
C PRO A 109 -7.78 23.86 27.56
N ASP A 110 -7.15 24.68 28.36
CA ASP A 110 -5.67 24.84 28.39
C ASP A 110 -4.92 23.56 28.77
N THR A 111 -5.59 22.63 29.46
CA THR A 111 -5.05 21.33 29.86
C THR A 111 -5.01 20.29 28.71
N ILE A 112 -5.63 20.57 27.55
CA ILE A 112 -5.69 19.68 26.37
C ILE A 112 -4.71 20.17 25.34
N GLU A 113 -3.79 19.27 24.91
CA GLU A 113 -2.95 19.51 23.75
C GLU A 113 -3.74 19.33 22.46
N TYR A 114 -3.35 20.01 21.39
CA TYR A 114 -3.92 19.73 20.07
C TYR A 114 -2.87 19.82 18.99
N ILE A 115 -2.91 18.80 18.11
CA ILE A 115 -1.96 18.59 17.01
C ILE A 115 -2.77 18.25 15.76
N PRO A 116 -3.34 19.27 15.08
CA PRO A 116 -4.00 19.03 13.81
C PRO A 116 -3.02 18.39 12.82
N THR A 117 -3.42 17.34 12.13
CA THR A 117 -2.56 16.60 11.19
C THR A 117 -3.19 16.47 9.84
N HIS A 118 -2.37 16.20 8.84
CA HIS A 118 -2.83 15.82 7.51
C HIS A 118 -1.94 14.70 6.95
N PRO A 119 -2.37 13.43 7.00
CA PRO A 119 -1.76 12.36 6.24
C PRO A 119 -1.93 12.61 4.74
N ILE A 120 -0.80 12.77 4.00
CA ILE A 120 -0.83 13.03 2.55
C ILE A 120 -0.96 11.70 1.78
N PHE A 121 -1.82 10.85 2.26
CA PHE A 121 -2.14 9.55 1.65
C PHE A 121 -3.60 9.17 1.94
N GLY A 122 -4.12 8.27 1.13
CA GLY A 122 -5.53 7.85 1.21
C GLY A 122 -5.69 6.48 1.87
N PRO A 123 -6.95 6.02 2.02
CA PRO A 123 -7.28 4.77 2.71
C PRO A 123 -6.82 3.49 1.99
N ARG A 124 -6.24 3.59 0.79
CA ARG A 124 -5.64 2.46 0.06
C ARG A 124 -4.17 2.22 0.40
N THR A 125 -3.57 3.10 1.22
CA THR A 125 -2.18 2.96 1.64
C THR A 125 -2.08 1.84 2.67
N THR A 126 -1.23 0.85 2.41
CA THR A 126 -1.02 -0.32 3.28
C THR A 126 0.26 -0.21 4.10
N GLU A 127 1.22 0.59 3.64
CA GLU A 127 2.53 0.77 4.26
C GLU A 127 2.77 2.24 4.54
N LEU A 128 3.31 2.55 5.72
CA LEU A 128 3.57 3.93 6.16
C LEU A 128 4.97 4.42 5.77
N ASP A 129 5.87 3.52 5.40
CA ASP A 129 7.24 3.88 5.03
C ASP A 129 7.28 4.95 3.95
N ASN A 130 8.04 6.03 4.24
CA ASN A 130 8.19 7.20 3.39
C ASN A 130 6.90 7.97 3.06
N GLN A 131 5.75 7.62 3.68
CA GLN A 131 4.54 8.43 3.55
C GLN A 131 4.70 9.77 4.27
N VAL A 132 4.10 10.81 3.70
CA VAL A 132 4.16 12.16 4.29
C VAL A 132 2.98 12.38 5.22
N ILE A 133 3.27 12.92 6.41
CA ILE A 133 2.26 13.47 7.31
C ILE A 133 2.67 14.89 7.72
N VAL A 134 1.72 15.81 7.61
CA VAL A 134 1.95 17.20 8.06
C VAL A 134 1.35 17.39 9.45
N LEU A 135 2.09 17.99 10.34
CA LEU A 135 1.67 18.40 11.68
C LEU A 135 1.58 19.92 11.74
N THR A 136 0.46 20.43 12.25
CA THR A 136 0.28 21.87 12.50
C THR A 136 -0.04 22.11 13.98
N PRO A 137 0.91 21.81 14.90
CA PRO A 137 0.64 21.82 16.33
C PRO A 137 0.33 23.23 16.82
N GLY A 138 -0.81 23.39 17.49
CA GLY A 138 -1.20 24.67 18.07
C GLY A 138 -0.85 24.77 19.55
N ARG A 139 -0.95 23.69 20.32
CA ARG A 139 -0.54 23.60 21.72
C ARG A 139 0.31 22.36 21.92
N LYS A 140 1.62 22.57 22.00
CA LYS A 140 2.61 21.52 22.22
C LYS A 140 2.84 21.25 23.69
N GLY A 141 2.97 19.95 24.02
CA GLY A 141 3.38 19.48 25.34
C GLY A 141 3.95 18.08 25.23
N ARG A 142 3.66 17.20 26.19
CA ARG A 142 4.19 15.84 26.26
C ARG A 142 3.72 14.94 25.09
N TRP A 143 2.54 15.25 24.53
CA TRP A 143 1.97 14.45 23.45
C TRP A 143 2.63 14.72 22.11
N TYR A 144 3.06 15.97 21.89
CA TYR A 144 3.75 16.31 20.64
C TYR A 144 4.98 15.42 20.44
N ASP A 145 5.85 15.27 21.43
CA ASP A 145 7.05 14.45 21.33
C ASP A 145 6.72 12.95 21.13
N LYS A 146 5.65 12.46 21.78
CA LYS A 146 5.20 11.08 21.62
C LYS A 146 4.69 10.81 20.21
N VAL A 147 3.82 11.67 19.68
CA VAL A 147 3.26 11.57 18.34
C VAL A 147 4.39 11.65 17.30
N TYR A 148 5.27 12.65 17.45
CA TYR A 148 6.38 12.83 16.52
C TYR A 148 7.29 11.58 16.46
N ARG A 149 7.74 11.08 17.61
CA ARG A 149 8.59 9.86 17.67
C ARG A 149 7.88 8.60 17.16
N TYR A 150 6.58 8.48 17.43
CA TYR A 150 5.80 7.36 16.90
C TYR A 150 5.79 7.35 15.37
N LEU A 151 5.52 8.49 14.76
CA LEU A 151 5.49 8.65 13.31
C LEU A 151 6.88 8.44 12.67
N GLU A 152 7.95 8.97 13.27
CA GLU A 152 9.33 8.68 12.85
C GLU A 152 9.66 7.18 12.96
N GLY A 153 9.23 6.53 14.05
CA GLY A 153 9.42 5.09 14.24
C GLY A 153 8.70 4.22 13.21
N LYS A 154 7.71 4.78 12.51
CA LYS A 154 7.05 4.16 11.35
C LYS A 154 7.69 4.57 10.01
N ASN A 155 8.90 5.12 10.02
CA ASN A 155 9.63 5.61 8.85
C ASN A 155 8.85 6.63 8.01
N MET A 156 7.94 7.39 8.62
CA MET A 156 7.17 8.43 7.94
C MET A 156 8.00 9.71 7.78
N ARG A 157 7.70 10.46 6.75
CA ARG A 157 8.23 11.83 6.55
C ARG A 157 7.33 12.81 7.29
N VAL A 158 7.74 13.21 8.49
CA VAL A 158 6.99 14.15 9.31
C VAL A 158 7.39 15.59 8.95
N ILE A 159 6.41 16.40 8.57
CA ILE A 159 6.59 17.82 8.24
C ILE A 159 5.86 18.65 9.27
N GLU A 160 6.56 19.50 9.99
CA GLU A 160 5.95 20.48 10.87
C GLU A 160 5.82 21.84 10.17
N THR A 161 4.64 22.48 10.30
CA THR A 161 4.37 23.80 9.72
C THR A 161 3.20 24.48 10.44
N THR A 162 2.82 25.70 10.02
CA THR A 162 1.59 26.36 10.49
C THR A 162 0.38 25.94 9.64
N ALA A 163 -0.82 26.12 10.17
CA ALA A 163 -2.06 25.81 9.46
C ALA A 163 -2.20 26.61 8.16
N GLU A 164 -1.86 27.89 8.18
CA GLU A 164 -1.92 28.79 7.01
C GLU A 164 -0.93 28.35 5.94
N LYS A 165 0.31 28.04 6.33
CA LYS A 165 1.33 27.56 5.39
C LYS A 165 0.94 26.20 4.79
N HIS A 166 0.37 25.30 5.62
CA HIS A 166 -0.16 24.04 5.15
C HIS A 166 -1.22 24.26 4.07
N ASP A 167 -2.26 25.06 4.34
CA ASP A 167 -3.38 25.27 3.41
C ASP A 167 -2.92 25.99 2.13
N PHE A 168 -1.94 26.91 2.24
CA PHE A 168 -1.30 27.47 1.06
C PHE A 168 -0.57 26.39 0.22
N MET A 169 0.23 25.51 0.83
CA MET A 169 0.89 24.42 0.09
C MET A 169 -0.11 23.44 -0.51
N MET A 170 -1.16 23.08 0.23
CA MET A 170 -2.23 22.20 -0.24
C MET A 170 -3.07 22.83 -1.37
N SER A 171 -3.10 24.17 -1.44
CA SER A 171 -3.76 24.83 -2.59
C SER A 171 -3.07 24.49 -3.93
N ILE A 172 -1.77 24.19 -3.92
CA ILE A 172 -1.04 23.73 -5.11
C ILE A 172 -1.08 22.19 -5.19
N VAL A 173 -0.69 21.50 -4.11
CA VAL A 173 -0.53 20.04 -4.12
C VAL A 173 -1.85 19.30 -4.31
N GLN A 174 -2.95 19.80 -3.75
CA GLN A 174 -4.27 19.16 -3.84
C GLN A 174 -5.26 19.97 -4.69
N VAL A 175 -5.49 21.25 -4.39
CA VAL A 175 -6.54 22.02 -5.09
C VAL A 175 -6.23 22.15 -6.57
N LEU A 176 -5.05 22.62 -6.95
CA LEU A 176 -4.65 22.76 -8.35
C LEU A 176 -4.63 21.41 -9.06
N THR A 177 -3.99 20.40 -8.46
CA THR A 177 -3.87 19.07 -9.07
C THR A 177 -5.23 18.42 -9.30
N HIS A 178 -6.11 18.40 -8.29
CA HIS A 178 -7.46 17.84 -8.47
C HIS A 178 -8.28 18.64 -9.48
N PHE A 179 -8.20 19.96 -9.43
CA PHE A 179 -8.94 20.83 -10.35
C PHE A 179 -8.52 20.60 -11.80
N SER A 180 -7.21 20.51 -12.07
CA SER A 180 -6.69 20.24 -13.42
C SER A 180 -7.13 18.88 -13.94
N PHE A 181 -7.06 17.83 -13.13
CA PHE A 181 -7.44 16.47 -13.53
C PHE A 181 -8.95 16.35 -13.77
N ILE A 182 -9.79 16.95 -12.90
CA ILE A 182 -11.24 16.97 -13.10
C ILE A 182 -11.60 17.79 -14.34
N SER A 183 -10.92 18.91 -14.58
CA SER A 183 -11.15 19.74 -15.79
C SER A 183 -10.79 18.97 -17.05
N THR A 184 -9.67 18.21 -17.03
CA THR A 184 -9.27 17.36 -18.16
C THR A 184 -10.27 16.23 -18.40
N ALA A 185 -10.73 15.53 -17.36
CA ALA A 185 -11.77 14.51 -17.46
C ALA A 185 -13.08 15.09 -18.05
N SER A 186 -13.49 16.28 -17.59
CA SER A 186 -14.68 16.96 -18.10
C SER A 186 -14.51 17.40 -19.56
N ALA A 187 -13.29 17.78 -19.98
CA ALA A 187 -13.02 18.09 -21.39
C ALA A 187 -13.15 16.84 -22.27
N ILE A 188 -12.59 15.70 -21.83
CA ILE A 188 -12.71 14.40 -22.54
C ILE A 188 -14.20 14.01 -22.67
N GLU A 189 -14.97 14.12 -21.59
CA GLU A 189 -16.41 13.83 -21.59
C GLU A 189 -17.17 14.73 -22.60
N LYS A 190 -16.90 16.04 -22.62
CA LYS A 190 -17.52 16.98 -23.55
C LYS A 190 -17.15 16.72 -25.01
N LEU A 191 -15.97 16.20 -25.27
CA LEU A 191 -15.54 15.77 -26.61
C LEU A 191 -16.23 14.46 -27.04
N LYS A 192 -16.91 13.77 -26.12
CA LYS A 192 -17.64 12.50 -26.37
C LYS A 192 -16.76 11.40 -26.96
N VAL A 193 -15.50 11.37 -26.57
CA VAL A 193 -14.54 10.32 -26.98
C VAL A 193 -14.73 9.10 -26.07
N ASP A 194 -14.87 7.92 -26.66
CA ASP A 194 -14.74 6.66 -25.91
C ASP A 194 -13.26 6.40 -25.68
N LEU A 195 -12.83 6.39 -24.41
CA LEU A 195 -11.44 6.15 -24.06
C LEU A 195 -10.93 4.78 -24.53
N SER A 196 -11.81 3.79 -24.74
CA SER A 196 -11.40 2.51 -25.32
C SER A 196 -10.87 2.61 -26.74
N GLU A 197 -11.29 3.63 -27.50
CA GLU A 197 -10.79 3.90 -28.84
C GLU A 197 -9.37 4.47 -28.85
N THR A 198 -8.91 5.03 -27.72
CA THR A 198 -7.56 5.58 -27.60
C THR A 198 -6.50 4.51 -27.29
N GLU A 199 -6.91 3.30 -26.89
CA GLU A 199 -6.03 2.23 -26.43
C GLU A 199 -4.95 1.81 -27.45
N ASP A 200 -5.25 1.87 -28.74
CA ASP A 200 -4.30 1.54 -29.82
C ASP A 200 -3.27 2.67 -30.09
N TYR A 201 -3.47 3.85 -29.49
CA TYR A 201 -2.65 5.05 -29.69
C TYR A 201 -1.91 5.50 -28.43
N GLU A 202 -1.97 4.70 -27.36
CA GLU A 202 -1.49 5.08 -26.04
C GLU A 202 0.03 5.14 -25.96
N SER A 203 0.56 6.26 -25.49
CA SER A 203 1.94 6.31 -25.00
C SER A 203 1.96 6.02 -23.48
N PRO A 204 3.09 5.53 -22.91
CA PRO A 204 3.19 5.32 -21.45
C PRO A 204 2.91 6.59 -20.63
N ILE A 205 3.22 7.78 -21.15
CA ILE A 205 2.93 9.07 -20.49
C ILE A 205 1.42 9.32 -20.48
N TYR A 206 0.75 9.06 -21.60
CA TYR A 206 -0.70 9.21 -21.71
C TYR A 206 -1.41 8.28 -20.72
N ASN A 207 -1.00 7.02 -20.64
CA ASN A 207 -1.59 6.05 -19.72
C ASN A 207 -1.44 6.48 -18.26
N LEU A 208 -0.24 6.91 -17.84
CA LEU A 208 -0.03 7.42 -16.49
C LEU A 208 -0.93 8.64 -16.20
N MET A 209 -1.10 9.55 -17.17
CA MET A 209 -1.98 10.70 -17.02
C MET A 209 -3.44 10.27 -16.82
N ILE A 210 -3.95 9.37 -17.68
CA ILE A 210 -5.34 8.86 -17.58
C ILE A 210 -5.55 8.11 -16.26
N ASP A 211 -4.59 7.28 -15.83
CA ASP A 211 -4.67 6.57 -14.55
C ASP A 211 -4.73 7.53 -13.35
N MET A 212 -3.94 8.62 -13.38
CA MET A 212 -3.98 9.64 -12.33
C MET A 212 -5.30 10.41 -12.34
N ILE A 213 -5.82 10.76 -13.52
CA ILE A 213 -7.15 11.37 -13.66
C ILE A 213 -8.22 10.43 -13.09
N ALA A 214 -8.23 9.16 -13.51
CA ALA A 214 -9.18 8.16 -13.02
C ALA A 214 -9.12 8.00 -11.50
N ARG A 215 -7.92 8.01 -10.92
CA ARG A 215 -7.71 7.95 -9.47
C ARG A 215 -8.34 9.10 -8.72
N ILE A 216 -8.33 10.30 -9.28
CA ILE A 216 -8.94 11.50 -8.66
C ILE A 216 -10.45 11.53 -8.88
N VAL A 217 -10.93 11.30 -10.10
CA VAL A 217 -12.37 11.39 -10.40
C VAL A 217 -13.18 10.22 -9.81
N SER A 218 -12.54 9.09 -9.50
CA SER A 218 -13.19 7.97 -8.81
C SER A 218 -13.37 8.16 -7.32
N GLN A 219 -12.79 9.21 -6.73
CA GLN A 219 -12.99 9.53 -5.32
C GLN A 219 -14.43 9.99 -5.06
N ASN A 220 -14.80 10.00 -3.76
CA ASN A 220 -16.10 10.56 -3.36
C ASN A 220 -16.19 12.03 -3.79
N PRO A 221 -17.15 12.40 -4.64
CA PRO A 221 -17.28 13.79 -5.17
C PRO A 221 -17.42 14.84 -4.07
N TYR A 222 -18.10 14.50 -2.96
CA TYR A 222 -18.23 15.40 -1.81
C TYR A 222 -16.89 15.67 -1.14
N LEU A 223 -16.02 14.66 -1.02
CA LEU A 223 -14.67 14.85 -0.48
C LEU A 223 -13.88 15.81 -1.37
N THR A 224 -13.88 15.56 -2.67
CA THR A 224 -13.16 16.38 -3.65
C THR A 224 -13.71 17.81 -3.66
N TYR A 225 -15.04 17.98 -3.64
CA TYR A 225 -15.67 19.30 -3.54
C TYR A 225 -15.24 20.05 -2.27
N ASN A 226 -15.23 19.39 -1.13
CA ASN A 226 -14.83 20.01 0.14
C ASN A 226 -13.35 20.43 0.16
N ILE A 227 -12.45 19.61 -0.40
CA ILE A 227 -11.03 19.99 -0.58
C ILE A 227 -10.95 21.27 -1.43
N GLN A 228 -11.73 21.35 -2.50
CA GLN A 228 -11.74 22.49 -3.41
C GLN A 228 -12.34 23.77 -2.80
N SER A 229 -13.41 23.62 -2.02
CA SER A 229 -14.21 24.76 -1.53
C SER A 229 -13.75 25.30 -0.18
N MET A 230 -13.18 24.44 0.67
CA MET A 230 -12.82 24.83 2.05
C MET A 230 -11.37 25.29 2.23
N ASN A 231 -10.52 25.16 1.21
CA ASN A 231 -9.20 25.77 1.24
C ASN A 231 -9.34 27.27 0.89
N SER A 232 -8.88 28.15 1.80
CA SER A 232 -8.99 29.61 1.67
C SER A 232 -8.31 30.18 0.40
N ASN A 233 -7.25 29.51 -0.09
CA ASN A 233 -6.52 29.87 -1.29
C ASN A 233 -7.14 29.29 -2.59
N GLY A 234 -8.13 28.42 -2.47
CA GLY A 234 -8.75 27.71 -3.58
C GLY A 234 -9.26 28.59 -4.71
N PRO A 235 -10.04 29.68 -4.42
CA PRO A 235 -10.55 30.56 -5.47
C PRO A 235 -9.44 31.18 -6.32
N LYS A 236 -8.37 31.67 -5.69
CA LYS A 236 -7.21 32.26 -6.39
C LYS A 236 -6.56 31.25 -7.33
N VAL A 237 -6.29 30.04 -6.84
CA VAL A 237 -5.62 28.99 -7.61
C VAL A 237 -6.43 28.57 -8.82
N ARG A 238 -7.74 28.37 -8.65
CA ARG A 238 -8.63 27.99 -9.77
C ARG A 238 -8.74 29.07 -10.84
N ASN A 239 -8.84 30.33 -10.43
CA ASN A 239 -8.88 31.47 -11.37
C ASN A 239 -7.56 31.56 -12.15
N THR A 240 -6.43 31.51 -11.46
CA THR A 240 -5.11 31.54 -12.12
C THR A 240 -4.92 30.38 -13.11
N PHE A 241 -5.40 29.16 -12.76
CA PHE A 241 -5.36 28.04 -13.70
C PHE A 241 -6.24 28.28 -14.93
N ALA A 242 -7.47 28.78 -14.74
CA ALA A 242 -8.38 29.09 -15.84
C ALA A 242 -7.79 30.18 -16.77
N GLU A 243 -7.22 31.23 -16.21
CA GLU A 243 -6.52 32.29 -16.95
C GLU A 243 -5.35 31.71 -17.77
N ALA A 244 -4.50 30.88 -17.18
CA ALA A 244 -3.38 30.25 -17.88
C ALA A 244 -3.84 29.35 -19.04
N VAL A 245 -4.95 28.61 -18.87
CA VAL A 245 -5.53 27.77 -19.94
C VAL A 245 -6.06 28.65 -21.09
N ILE A 246 -6.73 29.76 -20.77
CA ILE A 246 -7.25 30.71 -21.77
C ILE A 246 -6.10 31.35 -22.54
N GLU A 247 -5.08 31.84 -21.83
CA GLU A 247 -3.92 32.49 -22.44
C GLU A 247 -3.18 31.56 -23.40
N LEU A 248 -2.95 30.31 -22.99
CA LEU A 248 -2.31 29.29 -23.84
C LEU A 248 -3.17 28.98 -25.07
N ARG A 249 -4.49 28.81 -24.89
CA ARG A 249 -5.44 28.58 -25.99
C ARG A 249 -5.37 29.71 -27.01
N ASP A 250 -5.43 30.96 -26.54
CA ASP A 250 -5.48 32.13 -27.41
C ASP A 250 -4.18 32.29 -28.20
N ALA A 251 -3.01 32.11 -27.55
CA ALA A 251 -1.72 32.14 -28.24
C ALA A 251 -1.65 31.10 -29.40
N ILE A 252 -2.20 29.89 -29.17
CA ILE A 252 -2.22 28.83 -30.20
C ILE A 252 -3.21 29.15 -31.32
N ASN A 253 -4.43 29.60 -30.98
CA ASN A 253 -5.46 29.89 -31.95
C ASN A 253 -5.10 31.08 -32.86
N ASP A 254 -4.46 32.11 -32.29
CA ASP A 254 -3.98 33.31 -33.00
C ASP A 254 -2.69 33.08 -33.74
N LYS A 255 -2.06 31.86 -33.59
CA LYS A 255 -0.76 31.49 -34.16
C LYS A 255 0.37 32.43 -33.72
N ASP A 256 0.28 32.91 -32.48
CA ASP A 256 1.30 33.73 -31.83
C ASP A 256 2.37 32.80 -31.21
N ASP A 257 3.33 32.40 -32.02
CA ASP A 257 4.41 31.50 -31.63
C ASP A 257 5.38 32.15 -30.63
N GLU A 258 5.61 33.47 -30.71
CA GLU A 258 6.43 34.18 -29.73
C GLU A 258 5.81 34.10 -28.32
N LYS A 259 4.52 34.42 -28.22
CA LYS A 259 3.79 34.32 -26.96
C LYS A 259 3.73 32.88 -26.41
N PHE A 260 3.50 31.91 -27.28
CA PHE A 260 3.53 30.49 -26.88
C PHE A 260 4.88 30.09 -26.30
N MET A 261 5.99 30.48 -27.00
CA MET A 261 7.37 30.19 -26.55
C MET A 261 7.67 30.86 -25.21
N ASP A 262 7.24 32.11 -25.01
CA ASP A 262 7.41 32.81 -23.74
C ASP A 262 6.69 32.08 -22.58
N ILE A 263 5.45 31.65 -22.77
CA ILE A 263 4.69 30.86 -21.78
C ILE A 263 5.44 29.56 -21.45
N ALA A 264 5.84 28.79 -22.45
CA ALA A 264 6.51 27.50 -22.28
C ALA A 264 7.88 27.63 -21.58
N ILE A 265 8.68 28.60 -21.97
CA ILE A 265 10.02 28.86 -21.39
C ILE A 265 9.86 29.31 -19.92
N ASN A 266 8.92 30.19 -19.63
CA ASN A 266 8.70 30.66 -18.27
C ASN A 266 8.13 29.55 -17.36
N ALA A 267 7.23 28.71 -17.85
CA ALA A 267 6.77 27.54 -17.15
C ALA A 267 7.93 26.57 -16.84
N THR A 268 8.79 26.31 -17.82
CA THR A 268 9.97 25.45 -17.65
C THR A 268 10.91 25.97 -16.55
N LYS A 269 11.18 27.28 -16.53
CA LYS A 269 12.05 27.89 -15.50
C LYS A 269 11.51 27.70 -14.07
N HIS A 270 10.19 27.62 -13.90
CA HIS A 270 9.54 27.45 -12.61
C HIS A 270 9.41 25.98 -12.14
N MET A 271 9.62 25.00 -13.05
CA MET A 271 9.53 23.58 -12.68
C MET A 271 10.67 23.06 -11.79
N GLY A 272 11.67 23.89 -11.50
CA GLY A 272 12.76 23.52 -10.60
C GLY A 272 13.69 22.46 -11.18
N ASP A 273 13.94 21.37 -10.47
CA ASP A 273 14.88 20.33 -10.90
C ASP A 273 14.25 19.37 -11.92
N ILE A 274 14.21 19.80 -13.18
CA ILE A 274 13.65 19.04 -14.31
C ILE A 274 14.38 17.71 -14.51
N LYS A 275 15.71 17.68 -14.37
CA LYS A 275 16.50 16.45 -14.58
C LYS A 275 16.07 15.33 -13.63
N ASN A 276 15.89 15.64 -12.36
CA ASN A 276 15.40 14.67 -11.39
C ASN A 276 13.92 14.33 -11.61
N ALA A 277 13.10 15.27 -12.08
CA ALA A 277 11.71 15.00 -12.43
C ALA A 277 11.60 14.01 -13.59
N LEU A 278 12.39 14.20 -14.66
CA LEU A 278 12.48 13.25 -15.77
C LEU A 278 12.95 11.86 -15.28
N GLY A 279 14.02 11.80 -14.47
CA GLY A 279 14.51 10.54 -13.93
C GLY A 279 13.48 9.79 -13.08
N ARG A 280 12.62 10.50 -12.34
CA ARG A 280 11.50 9.86 -11.60
C ARG A 280 10.40 9.34 -12.52
N SER A 281 10.05 10.08 -13.56
CA SER A 281 9.05 9.64 -14.55
C SER A 281 9.55 8.44 -15.35
N ASP A 282 10.83 8.45 -15.77
CA ASP A 282 11.45 7.33 -16.48
C ASP A 282 11.46 6.06 -15.63
N LYS A 283 11.75 6.18 -14.34
CA LYS A 283 11.66 5.04 -13.40
C LYS A 283 10.24 4.49 -13.27
N ALA A 284 9.23 5.35 -13.19
CA ALA A 284 7.84 4.92 -13.11
C ALA A 284 7.40 4.17 -14.37
N ILE A 285 7.74 4.70 -15.55
CA ILE A 285 7.46 4.07 -16.85
C ILE A 285 8.21 2.74 -16.97
N SER A 286 9.51 2.72 -16.60
CA SER A 286 10.32 1.51 -16.65
C SER A 286 9.79 0.42 -15.71
N ALA A 287 9.27 0.78 -14.53
CA ALA A 287 8.70 -0.18 -13.59
C ALA A 287 7.46 -0.89 -14.16
N LEU A 288 6.57 -0.14 -14.85
CA LEU A 288 5.41 -0.71 -15.53
C LEU A 288 5.84 -1.66 -16.67
N ASN A 289 6.78 -1.22 -17.51
CA ASN A 289 7.29 -2.03 -18.61
C ASN A 289 8.05 -3.28 -18.14
N HIS A 290 8.77 -3.18 -17.01
CA HIS A 290 9.51 -4.30 -16.44
C HIS A 290 8.56 -5.43 -16.01
N GLU A 291 7.44 -5.12 -15.41
CA GLU A 291 6.45 -6.15 -15.00
C GLU A 291 5.93 -6.94 -16.21
N TYR A 292 5.63 -6.26 -17.30
CA TYR A 292 5.28 -6.93 -18.56
C TYR A 292 6.42 -7.80 -19.09
N GLY A 293 7.66 -7.31 -19.05
CA GLY A 293 8.84 -8.07 -19.46
C GLY A 293 8.99 -9.36 -18.65
N VAL A 294 8.88 -9.30 -17.33
CA VAL A 294 8.95 -10.47 -16.44
C VAL A 294 7.82 -11.46 -16.73
N LEU A 295 6.60 -10.98 -17.00
CA LEU A 295 5.49 -11.86 -17.39
C LEU A 295 5.77 -12.57 -18.71
N TYR A 296 6.25 -11.87 -19.75
CA TYR A 296 6.59 -12.47 -21.03
C TYR A 296 7.73 -13.50 -20.91
N GLU A 297 8.77 -13.21 -20.13
CA GLU A 297 9.89 -14.15 -19.88
C GLU A 297 9.46 -15.38 -19.06
N SER A 298 8.32 -15.29 -18.37
CA SER A 298 7.75 -16.36 -17.55
C SER A 298 6.74 -17.22 -18.31
N LEU A 299 6.51 -17.00 -19.60
CA LEU A 299 5.63 -17.84 -20.41
C LEU A 299 6.09 -19.31 -20.38
N GLY A 300 5.16 -20.20 -20.15
CA GLY A 300 5.40 -21.64 -20.03
C GLY A 300 5.98 -22.08 -18.67
N LYS A 301 6.31 -21.13 -17.77
CA LYS A 301 6.81 -21.42 -16.43
C LYS A 301 5.71 -21.32 -15.38
N GLU A 302 5.92 -21.97 -14.25
CA GLU A 302 5.06 -21.82 -13.09
C GLU A 302 5.32 -20.46 -12.42
N VAL A 303 4.25 -19.71 -12.19
CA VAL A 303 4.30 -18.40 -11.53
C VAL A 303 3.23 -18.28 -10.44
N GLY A 304 3.44 -17.35 -9.51
CA GLY A 304 2.45 -16.88 -8.56
C GLY A 304 2.04 -15.44 -8.91
N LEU A 305 0.74 -15.20 -9.09
CA LEU A 305 0.17 -13.89 -9.34
C LEU A 305 -0.66 -13.46 -8.13
N LYS A 306 -0.20 -12.45 -7.39
CA LYS A 306 -0.87 -11.90 -6.21
C LYS A 306 -1.81 -10.77 -6.64
N HIS A 307 -3.10 -10.90 -6.33
CA HIS A 307 -4.07 -9.83 -6.55
C HIS A 307 -3.83 -8.69 -5.56
N ILE A 308 -3.54 -7.48 -6.05
CA ILE A 308 -3.06 -6.34 -5.24
C ILE A 308 -4.08 -5.84 -4.21
N TYR A 309 -5.38 -6.00 -4.44
CA TYR A 309 -6.41 -5.51 -3.52
C TYR A 309 -6.86 -6.56 -2.49
N SER A 310 -6.95 -7.83 -2.88
CA SER A 310 -7.43 -8.90 -2.00
C SER A 310 -6.31 -9.71 -1.34
N GLY A 311 -5.06 -9.51 -1.78
CA GLY A 311 -3.91 -10.32 -1.34
C GLY A 311 -3.95 -11.77 -1.84
N LYS A 312 -5.00 -12.18 -2.55
CA LYS A 312 -5.18 -13.57 -3.00
C LYS A 312 -4.13 -13.92 -4.04
N ILE A 313 -3.43 -15.03 -3.81
CA ILE A 313 -2.41 -15.56 -4.72
C ILE A 313 -3.02 -16.65 -5.60
N HIS A 314 -2.70 -16.59 -6.88
CA HIS A 314 -3.06 -17.57 -7.89
C HIS A 314 -1.78 -18.16 -8.47
N THR A 315 -1.62 -19.48 -8.42
CA THR A 315 -0.44 -20.19 -8.95
C THR A 315 -0.81 -21.06 -10.13
N GLY A 316 0.11 -21.26 -11.05
CA GLY A 316 -0.04 -22.11 -12.22
C GLY A 316 0.98 -21.80 -13.30
N ILE A 317 0.91 -22.54 -14.40
CA ILE A 317 1.71 -22.26 -15.59
C ILE A 317 1.13 -21.05 -16.32
N LEU A 318 1.97 -20.08 -16.61
CA LEU A 318 1.58 -18.90 -17.38
C LEU A 318 1.48 -19.27 -18.87
N GLU A 319 0.26 -19.36 -19.38
CA GLU A 319 0.01 -19.81 -20.77
C GLU A 319 0.09 -18.69 -21.79
N SER A 320 -0.46 -17.53 -21.44
CA SER A 320 -0.45 -16.38 -22.33
C SER A 320 -0.50 -15.07 -21.57
N VAL A 321 0.07 -14.06 -22.19
CA VAL A 321 0.04 -12.67 -21.76
C VAL A 321 -0.35 -11.84 -22.96
N ASP A 322 -1.38 -11.01 -22.81
CA ASP A 322 -1.70 -9.93 -23.73
C ASP A 322 -1.50 -8.58 -23.03
N GLY A 323 -1.69 -7.48 -23.72
CA GLY A 323 -1.47 -6.14 -23.14
C GLY A 323 -2.33 -5.82 -21.90
N LYS A 324 -3.31 -6.65 -21.54
CA LYS A 324 -4.26 -6.40 -20.44
C LYS A 324 -4.42 -7.57 -19.48
N THR A 325 -4.15 -8.80 -19.94
CA THR A 325 -4.46 -10.01 -19.17
C THR A 325 -3.36 -11.05 -19.22
N ALA A 326 -3.26 -11.80 -18.13
CA ALA A 326 -2.44 -12.99 -17.98
C ALA A 326 -3.34 -14.21 -17.77
N VAL A 327 -3.06 -15.32 -18.44
CA VAL A 327 -3.80 -16.58 -18.32
C VAL A 327 -2.92 -17.61 -17.62
N LEU A 328 -3.39 -18.08 -16.47
CA LEU A 328 -2.78 -19.17 -15.71
C LEU A 328 -3.53 -20.47 -15.94
N ARG A 329 -2.79 -21.56 -16.14
CA ARG A 329 -3.33 -22.93 -16.10
C ARG A 329 -2.85 -23.65 -14.84
N ASN A 330 -3.80 -24.24 -14.12
CA ASN A 330 -3.52 -25.12 -12.99
C ASN A 330 -4.28 -26.44 -13.19
N GLY A 331 -3.57 -27.49 -13.57
CA GLY A 331 -4.17 -28.74 -14.02
C GLY A 331 -5.03 -28.51 -15.28
N THR A 332 -6.32 -28.85 -15.19
CA THR A 332 -7.31 -28.66 -16.28
C THR A 332 -8.03 -27.33 -16.24
N LYS A 333 -7.78 -26.49 -15.20
CA LYS A 333 -8.47 -25.22 -15.03
C LYS A 333 -7.59 -24.08 -15.50
N THR A 334 -8.19 -23.17 -16.28
CA THR A 334 -7.55 -21.91 -16.69
C THR A 334 -8.18 -20.75 -15.94
N LYS A 335 -7.38 -19.71 -15.65
CA LYS A 335 -7.83 -18.49 -15.02
C LYS A 335 -7.24 -17.28 -15.72
N LYS A 336 -8.13 -16.40 -16.19
CA LYS A 336 -7.76 -15.11 -16.78
C LYS A 336 -7.73 -14.04 -15.70
N LEU A 337 -6.63 -13.28 -15.58
CA LEU A 337 -6.39 -12.25 -14.59
C LEU A 337 -6.01 -10.95 -15.30
N ARG A 338 -6.53 -9.81 -14.82
CA ARG A 338 -6.14 -8.50 -15.34
C ARG A 338 -4.75 -8.12 -14.79
N ILE A 339 -3.80 -7.79 -15.65
CA ILE A 339 -2.43 -7.43 -15.27
C ILE A 339 -2.44 -6.23 -14.32
N ALA A 340 -3.23 -5.21 -14.58
CA ALA A 340 -3.38 -4.03 -13.70
C ALA A 340 -3.79 -4.35 -12.25
N ASN A 341 -4.28 -5.56 -11.96
CA ASN A 341 -4.76 -5.96 -10.63
C ASN A 341 -3.90 -7.03 -9.96
N ILE A 342 -2.78 -7.40 -10.57
CA ILE A 342 -1.90 -8.45 -10.07
C ILE A 342 -0.47 -7.94 -9.96
N ARG A 343 0.31 -8.62 -9.14
CA ARG A 343 1.77 -8.52 -9.08
C ARG A 343 2.33 -9.93 -9.21
N ILE A 344 3.33 -10.12 -10.06
CA ILE A 344 4.06 -11.38 -10.12
C ILE A 344 4.91 -11.53 -8.84
N LEU A 345 4.86 -12.71 -8.24
CA LEU A 345 5.69 -13.04 -7.08
C LEU A 345 7.12 -13.33 -7.54
N HIS A 346 8.09 -12.88 -6.74
CA HIS A 346 9.46 -13.36 -6.87
C HIS A 346 9.52 -14.85 -6.56
N GLU A 347 10.50 -15.57 -7.11
CA GLU A 347 10.64 -17.04 -6.93
C GLU A 347 10.66 -17.44 -5.45
N SER A 348 11.37 -16.69 -4.62
CA SER A 348 11.42 -16.94 -3.16
C SER A 348 10.07 -16.71 -2.47
N GLU A 349 9.27 -15.73 -2.90
CA GLU A 349 7.93 -15.49 -2.36
C GLU A 349 6.97 -16.61 -2.76
N LEU A 350 7.05 -17.06 -4.03
CA LEU A 350 6.25 -18.19 -4.51
C LEU A 350 6.60 -19.47 -3.76
N TYR A 351 7.89 -19.75 -3.57
CA TYR A 351 8.36 -20.90 -2.80
C TYR A 351 7.81 -20.87 -1.36
N GLN A 352 7.98 -19.75 -0.66
CA GLN A 352 7.50 -19.62 0.72
C GLN A 352 5.97 -19.80 0.78
N TRP A 353 5.24 -19.20 -0.15
CA TRP A 353 3.80 -19.37 -0.21
C TRP A 353 3.39 -20.84 -0.43
N LYS A 354 4.10 -21.59 -1.29
CA LYS A 354 3.87 -23.03 -1.47
C LYS A 354 4.14 -23.81 -0.18
N VAL A 355 5.24 -23.51 0.50
CA VAL A 355 5.57 -24.13 1.79
C VAL A 355 4.46 -23.91 2.82
N ASP A 356 3.85 -22.72 2.85
CA ASP A 356 2.82 -22.38 3.83
C ASP A 356 1.44 -22.97 3.48
N ASN A 357 1.13 -23.17 2.19
CA ASN A 357 -0.22 -23.47 1.71
C ASN A 357 -0.40 -24.86 1.07
N TRP A 358 0.67 -25.56 0.69
CA TRP A 358 0.57 -26.87 0.07
C TRP A 358 0.78 -28.00 1.08
N ASP A 359 0.16 -29.17 0.82
CA ASP A 359 0.38 -30.37 1.61
C ASP A 359 1.80 -30.89 1.40
N LYS A 360 2.55 -30.96 2.49
CA LYS A 360 3.93 -31.47 2.48
C LYS A 360 3.93 -32.98 2.37
N LYS A 361 4.80 -33.51 1.52
CA LYS A 361 5.04 -34.96 1.39
C LYS A 361 6.26 -35.32 2.23
N ARG A 362 6.14 -36.42 2.96
CA ARG A 362 7.23 -37.00 3.75
C ARG A 362 7.47 -38.43 3.34
N GLU A 363 8.74 -38.78 3.26
CA GLU A 363 9.16 -40.17 2.99
C GLU A 363 10.48 -40.46 3.69
N SER A 364 10.60 -41.67 4.25
CA SER A 364 11.86 -42.19 4.80
C SER A 364 12.56 -43.01 3.71
N ILE A 365 13.75 -42.56 3.32
CA ILE A 365 14.54 -43.18 2.27
C ILE A 365 15.73 -43.85 2.92
N SER A 366 15.80 -45.19 2.83
CA SER A 366 16.96 -45.95 3.26
C SER A 366 17.86 -46.24 2.05
N CYS A 367 19.14 -45.94 2.19
CA CYS A 367 20.11 -46.10 1.11
C CYS A 367 21.43 -46.61 1.66
N VAL A 368 22.03 -47.58 0.98
CA VAL A 368 23.34 -48.17 1.34
C VAL A 368 24.43 -47.42 0.58
N PHE A 369 25.38 -46.86 1.33
CA PHE A 369 26.53 -46.11 0.80
C PHE A 369 27.85 -46.80 1.24
N SER A 370 28.96 -46.40 0.63
CA SER A 370 30.28 -46.67 1.17
C SER A 370 30.45 -46.03 2.56
N LYS A 371 31.17 -46.71 3.47
CA LYS A 371 31.46 -46.17 4.83
C LYS A 371 32.15 -44.81 4.85
N ASN A 372 32.81 -44.43 3.75
CA ASN A 372 33.54 -43.18 3.63
C ASN A 372 32.61 -42.01 3.17
N VAL A 373 31.30 -42.22 3.07
CA VAL A 373 30.38 -41.19 2.66
C VAL A 373 30.25 -40.06 3.70
N HIS A 374 30.25 -38.83 3.23
CA HIS A 374 30.05 -37.67 4.07
C HIS A 374 28.56 -37.31 4.13
N VAL A 375 27.89 -37.71 5.22
CA VAL A 375 26.44 -37.47 5.44
C VAL A 375 26.06 -36.03 5.28
N GLU A 376 26.83 -35.13 5.89
CA GLU A 376 26.56 -33.67 5.80
C GLU A 376 26.59 -33.14 4.34
N THR A 377 27.43 -33.73 3.49
CA THR A 377 27.50 -33.37 2.07
C THR A 377 26.25 -33.82 1.34
N ILE A 378 25.75 -35.04 1.66
CA ILE A 378 24.46 -35.53 1.10
C ILE A 378 23.30 -34.62 1.47
N GLU A 379 23.16 -34.31 2.77
CA GLU A 379 22.08 -33.43 3.27
C GLU A 379 22.15 -32.05 2.64
N LYS A 380 23.32 -31.39 2.68
CA LYS A 380 23.53 -30.07 2.09
C LYS A 380 23.29 -30.04 0.58
N THR A 381 23.60 -31.13 -0.13
CA THR A 381 23.35 -31.17 -1.58
C THR A 381 21.89 -31.45 -1.90
N ALA A 382 21.24 -32.33 -1.14
CA ALA A 382 19.82 -32.60 -1.30
C ALA A 382 18.96 -31.37 -0.99
N MET A 383 19.34 -30.56 -0.01
CA MET A 383 18.67 -29.28 0.30
C MET A 383 18.78 -28.24 -0.83
N LYS A 384 19.63 -28.44 -1.83
CA LYS A 384 19.71 -27.58 -3.01
C LYS A 384 18.78 -28.03 -4.16
N ILE A 385 18.13 -29.17 -4.01
CA ILE A 385 17.09 -29.60 -4.95
C ILE A 385 15.86 -28.73 -4.71
N ASP A 386 15.27 -28.21 -5.79
CA ASP A 386 14.07 -27.40 -5.72
C ASP A 386 12.95 -28.12 -4.97
N ASN A 387 12.20 -27.36 -4.17
CA ASN A 387 11.03 -27.82 -3.40
C ASN A 387 11.32 -28.83 -2.27
N ILE A 388 12.58 -29.11 -1.93
CA ILE A 388 12.95 -29.83 -0.72
C ILE A 388 12.86 -28.83 0.46
N ILE A 389 12.06 -29.19 1.47
CA ILE A 389 11.82 -28.36 2.66
C ILE A 389 12.77 -28.73 3.78
N ASP A 390 12.97 -30.04 3.97
CA ASP A 390 13.83 -30.57 5.02
C ASP A 390 14.36 -31.96 4.65
N ILE A 391 15.58 -32.24 5.06
CA ILE A 391 16.20 -33.57 5.00
C ILE A 391 17.04 -33.75 6.23
N ARG A 392 16.88 -34.88 6.90
CA ARG A 392 17.66 -35.23 8.09
C ARG A 392 17.91 -36.71 8.17
N LEU A 393 19.13 -37.09 8.60
CA LEU A 393 19.48 -38.46 8.94
C LEU A 393 18.66 -38.88 10.18
N THR A 394 17.95 -40.02 10.09
CA THR A 394 17.16 -40.58 11.19
C THR A 394 17.74 -41.89 11.70
N ASP A 395 18.49 -42.64 10.88
CA ASP A 395 19.13 -43.90 11.27
C ASP A 395 20.39 -44.16 10.47
N ALA A 396 21.36 -44.79 11.11
CA ALA A 396 22.64 -45.24 10.51
C ALA A 396 22.98 -46.66 11.02
N TYR A 397 22.91 -47.63 10.10
CA TYR A 397 23.10 -49.04 10.41
C TYR A 397 24.31 -49.63 9.68
N ASN A 398 25.20 -50.36 10.40
CA ASN A 398 26.37 -51.02 9.87
C ASN A 398 26.49 -52.49 10.32
N GLY A 399 25.35 -53.16 10.62
CA GLY A 399 25.31 -54.53 11.12
C GLY A 399 25.53 -55.61 10.04
N PRO A 400 25.44 -56.91 10.43
CA PRO A 400 25.85 -58.06 9.61
C PRO A 400 25.00 -58.29 8.31
N GLN A 401 23.96 -57.52 8.09
CA GLN A 401 23.15 -57.60 6.88
C GLN A 401 23.66 -56.71 5.75
N ILE A 402 24.80 -56.03 5.95
CA ILE A 402 25.39 -55.09 5.00
C ILE A 402 26.86 -55.42 4.83
N ASP A 403 27.41 -55.22 3.64
CA ASP A 403 28.82 -55.44 3.34
C ASP A 403 29.72 -54.67 4.31
N ALA A 404 30.89 -55.30 4.65
CA ALA A 404 31.80 -54.77 5.67
C ALA A 404 32.27 -53.33 5.39
N ASP A 405 32.33 -52.89 4.12
CA ASP A 405 32.76 -51.55 3.70
C ASP A 405 31.57 -50.60 3.37
N SER A 406 30.37 -50.98 3.79
CA SER A 406 29.13 -50.22 3.53
C SER A 406 28.44 -49.76 4.81
N ILE A 407 27.57 -48.78 4.71
CA ILE A 407 26.71 -48.27 5.76
C ILE A 407 25.32 -47.99 5.16
N SER A 408 24.26 -48.41 5.85
CA SER A 408 22.87 -48.03 5.49
C SER A 408 22.50 -46.80 6.27
N LEU A 409 22.10 -45.74 5.53
CA LEU A 409 21.63 -44.47 6.07
C LEU A 409 20.16 -44.31 5.72
N THR A 410 19.36 -43.92 6.70
CA THR A 410 17.94 -43.59 6.49
C THR A 410 17.74 -42.11 6.71
N PHE A 411 17.20 -41.45 5.68
CA PHE A 411 16.90 -40.01 5.70
C PHE A 411 15.39 -39.80 5.68
N GLU A 412 14.88 -38.96 6.57
CA GLU A 412 13.54 -38.41 6.46
C GLU A 412 13.59 -37.19 5.55
N VAL A 413 12.86 -37.22 4.44
CA VAL A 413 12.79 -36.15 3.44
C VAL A 413 11.40 -35.55 3.47
N THR A 414 11.33 -34.25 3.54
CA THR A 414 10.08 -33.46 3.41
C THR A 414 10.16 -32.58 2.17
N ALA A 415 9.19 -32.68 1.28
CA ALA A 415 9.15 -31.96 0.00
C ALA A 415 7.73 -31.48 -0.33
N LEU A 416 7.61 -30.62 -1.35
CA LEU A 416 6.33 -30.11 -1.83
C LEU A 416 5.58 -31.13 -2.74
N SER A 417 6.30 -32.05 -3.38
CA SER A 417 5.71 -33.11 -4.20
C SER A 417 6.43 -34.45 -4.04
N LYS A 418 5.81 -35.53 -4.53
CA LYS A 418 6.48 -36.85 -4.60
C LYS A 418 7.59 -36.88 -5.63
N ASP A 419 7.45 -36.13 -6.72
CA ASP A 419 8.47 -36.08 -7.78
C ASP A 419 9.77 -35.43 -7.25
N ASP A 420 9.65 -34.46 -6.36
CA ASP A 420 10.82 -33.84 -5.69
C ASP A 420 11.55 -34.87 -4.81
N ILE A 421 10.82 -35.76 -4.12
CA ILE A 421 11.41 -36.88 -3.35
C ILE A 421 12.13 -37.86 -4.28
N GLU A 422 11.58 -38.18 -5.43
CA GLU A 422 12.23 -39.03 -6.44
C GLU A 422 13.56 -38.41 -6.95
N ASN A 423 13.63 -37.07 -7.04
CA ASN A 423 14.90 -36.41 -7.38
C ASN A 423 15.96 -36.59 -6.28
N VAL A 424 15.57 -36.64 -5.00
CA VAL A 424 16.49 -36.95 -3.89
C VAL A 424 16.98 -38.40 -4.02
N LYS A 425 16.10 -39.36 -4.36
CA LYS A 425 16.50 -40.76 -4.60
C LYS A 425 17.51 -40.87 -5.75
N ARG A 426 17.30 -40.13 -6.83
CA ARG A 426 18.26 -40.06 -7.96
C ARG A 426 19.59 -39.47 -7.52
N LEU A 427 19.59 -38.42 -6.67
CA LEU A 427 20.80 -37.85 -6.10
C LEU A 427 21.55 -38.88 -5.29
N PHE A 428 20.88 -39.65 -4.39
CA PHE A 428 21.50 -40.70 -3.58
C PHE A 428 22.13 -41.75 -4.46
N THR A 429 21.48 -42.19 -5.50
CA THR A 429 22.04 -43.14 -6.49
C THR A 429 23.26 -42.53 -7.20
N GLY A 430 23.22 -41.22 -7.54
CA GLY A 430 24.34 -40.49 -8.13
C GLY A 430 25.57 -40.41 -7.22
N PHE A 431 25.39 -40.42 -5.90
CA PHE A 431 26.46 -40.55 -4.90
C PHE A 431 26.97 -42.00 -4.70
N GLY A 432 26.52 -42.93 -5.55
CA GLY A 432 26.90 -44.35 -5.44
C GLY A 432 26.09 -45.14 -4.40
N GLY A 433 24.97 -44.58 -3.96
CA GLY A 433 24.05 -45.25 -3.03
C GLY A 433 23.11 -46.23 -3.73
N THR A 434 22.72 -47.29 -3.01
CA THR A 434 21.70 -48.26 -3.44
C THR A 434 20.48 -48.11 -2.56
N ILE A 435 19.33 -47.69 -3.15
CA ILE A 435 18.06 -47.55 -2.42
C ILE A 435 17.52 -48.92 -2.01
N ARG A 436 17.02 -49.03 -0.78
CA ARG A 436 16.46 -50.26 -0.21
C ARG A 436 14.94 -50.20 -0.16
#